data_7286117d6b1b72458a6326c9447d68cf
#
_entry.id   7286117d6b1b72458a6326c9447d68cf
#
_cell.length_a   1.000
_cell.length_b   1.000
_cell.length_c   1.000
_cell.angle_alpha   90.00
_cell.angle_beta   90.00
_cell.angle_gamma   90.00
#
_symmetry.space_group_name_H-M   'P 1'
#
loop_
_entity.id
_entity.type
_entity.pdbx_description
1 polymer ?
#
loop_
_entity_poly.entity_id
_entity_poly.type
_entity_poly.pdbx_seq_one_letter_code
_entity_poly.pdbx_strand_id
1 'polypeptide(L)'
;PIRVNQDKTKTHQFMSTFTIDQSDGSLHFLFYDRSTAKQPNETQVVWVKSQDGGKRFEQQCISTKPFVPTAKIFFGDYISIAAVKGHIVPVWVRLDQGRASLWTANLNLK
;
A
#
# COMPACT_ATOMS: atom_id res chain seq x y z
N PRO A 1 9.25 -16.80 9.16
CA PRO A 1 8.93 -15.54 8.49
C PRO A 1 8.56 -15.72 7.03
N ILE A 2 7.64 -14.88 6.53
CA ILE A 2 7.19 -14.90 5.15
C ILE A 2 7.25 -13.48 4.61
N ARG A 3 7.84 -13.31 3.42
CA ARG A 3 7.91 -12.02 2.76
C ARG A 3 6.59 -11.72 2.05
N VAL A 4 6.01 -10.56 2.29
CA VAL A 4 4.71 -10.15 1.75
C VAL A 4 4.85 -9.51 0.36
N ASN A 5 5.80 -8.60 0.17
CA ASN A 5 6.01 -7.95 -1.12
C ASN A 5 6.61 -8.92 -2.13
N GLN A 6 6.12 -8.88 -3.35
CA GLN A 6 6.43 -9.87 -4.37
C GLN A 6 7.48 -9.43 -5.40
N ASP A 7 7.96 -8.20 -5.31
CA ASP A 7 8.97 -7.69 -6.22
C ASP A 7 10.32 -8.39 -6.02
N LYS A 8 11.13 -8.37 -7.07
CA LYS A 8 12.50 -8.92 -7.06
C LYS A 8 13.56 -7.84 -7.10
N THR A 9 13.17 -6.60 -6.81
CA THR A 9 14.08 -5.46 -6.83
C THR A 9 14.81 -5.31 -5.49
N LYS A 10 15.75 -4.38 -5.45
CA LYS A 10 16.43 -3.96 -4.22
C LYS A 10 15.87 -2.63 -3.70
N THR A 11 14.74 -2.20 -4.22
CA THR A 11 14.11 -0.94 -3.82
C THR A 11 13.38 -1.07 -2.50
N HIS A 12 12.97 0.05 -1.94
CA HIS A 12 12.38 0.11 -0.61
C HIS A 12 10.86 -0.03 -0.65
N GLN A 13 10.34 -0.76 0.30
CA GLN A 13 8.94 -0.75 0.72
C GLN A 13 8.93 -0.21 2.15
N PHE A 14 7.99 0.69 2.46
CA PHE A 14 8.02 1.38 3.75
C PHE A 14 6.63 1.80 4.21
N MET A 15 6.52 2.13 5.49
CA MET A 15 5.29 2.57 6.15
C MET A 15 4.15 1.58 5.94
N SER A 16 4.39 0.31 6.28
CA SER A 16 3.38 -0.74 6.11
C SER A 16 2.34 -0.71 7.23
N THR A 17 1.13 -1.08 6.87
CA THR A 17 0.05 -1.38 7.82
C THR A 17 -0.71 -2.60 7.32
N PHE A 18 -1.47 -3.26 8.22
CA PHE A 18 -2.29 -4.38 7.80
C PHE A 18 -3.53 -4.54 8.64
N THR A 19 -4.51 -5.23 8.08
CA THR A 19 -5.73 -5.59 8.78
C THR A 19 -6.19 -6.99 8.35
N ILE A 20 -7.10 -7.56 9.14
CA ILE A 20 -7.75 -8.84 8.84
C ILE A 20 -9.24 -8.58 8.70
N ASP A 21 -9.83 -9.04 7.60
CA ASP A 21 -11.29 -9.04 7.48
C ASP A 21 -11.85 -10.15 8.38
N GLN A 22 -12.55 -9.77 9.42
CA GLN A 22 -13.07 -10.72 10.40
C GLN A 22 -14.16 -11.64 9.82
N SER A 23 -14.75 -11.27 8.68
CA SER A 23 -15.81 -12.07 8.07
C SER A 23 -15.29 -13.33 7.36
N ASP A 24 -14.05 -13.29 6.84
CA ASP A 24 -13.48 -14.39 6.06
C ASP A 24 -12.03 -14.74 6.41
N GLY A 25 -11.40 -13.97 7.30
CA GLY A 25 -10.01 -14.17 7.69
C GLY A 25 -8.99 -13.72 6.66
N SER A 26 -9.40 -13.04 5.58
CA SER A 26 -8.46 -12.53 4.59
C SER A 26 -7.53 -11.47 5.18
N LEU A 27 -6.30 -11.47 4.72
CA LEU A 27 -5.25 -10.55 5.17
C LEU A 27 -5.06 -9.45 4.14
N HIS A 28 -4.93 -8.21 4.61
CA HIS A 28 -4.77 -7.05 3.73
C HIS A 28 -3.64 -6.18 4.24
N PHE A 29 -2.65 -5.95 3.38
CA PHE A 29 -1.46 -5.14 3.67
C PHE A 29 -1.46 -3.91 2.76
N LEU A 30 -1.01 -2.80 3.29
CA LEU A 30 -0.84 -1.55 2.54
C LEU A 30 0.55 -1.01 2.82
N PHE A 31 1.26 -0.58 1.79
CA PHE A 31 2.58 0.02 1.95
C PHE A 31 2.94 0.89 0.75
N TYR A 32 3.91 1.76 0.96
CA TYR A 32 4.55 2.50 -0.12
C TYR A 32 5.62 1.63 -0.77
N ASP A 33 5.72 1.72 -2.08
CA ASP A 33 6.57 0.84 -2.88
C ASP A 33 7.32 1.62 -3.95
N ARG A 34 8.59 1.31 -4.12
CA ARG A 34 9.47 1.89 -5.12
C ARG A 34 9.93 0.89 -6.17
N SER A 35 9.36 -0.30 -6.20
CA SER A 35 9.81 -1.37 -7.11
C SER A 35 9.57 -1.07 -8.58
N THR A 36 8.60 -0.20 -8.90
CA THR A 36 8.29 0.20 -10.27
C THR A 36 8.80 1.60 -10.61
N ALA A 37 9.65 2.18 -9.76
CA ALA A 37 10.17 3.53 -9.95
C ALA A 37 10.97 3.65 -11.25
N LYS A 38 10.66 4.68 -12.04
CA LYS A 38 11.39 5.05 -13.25
C LYS A 38 12.37 6.19 -13.00
N GLN A 39 12.21 6.87 -11.87
CA GLN A 39 13.06 7.96 -11.40
C GLN A 39 13.39 7.73 -9.93
N PRO A 40 14.48 8.31 -9.41
CA PRO A 40 14.82 8.21 -7.99
C PRO A 40 13.66 8.65 -7.09
N ASN A 41 13.37 7.86 -6.06
CA ASN A 41 12.35 8.12 -5.04
C ASN A 41 10.91 8.15 -5.54
N GLU A 42 10.65 7.79 -6.80
CA GLU A 42 9.29 7.63 -7.29
C GLU A 42 8.57 6.53 -6.53
N THR A 43 7.40 6.84 -5.99
CA THR A 43 6.70 6.03 -5.00
C THR A 43 5.27 5.75 -5.45
N GLN A 44 4.84 4.52 -5.27
CA GLN A 44 3.47 4.07 -5.50
C GLN A 44 2.89 3.53 -4.19
N VAL A 45 1.58 3.36 -4.16
CA VAL A 45 0.88 2.72 -3.05
C VAL A 45 0.38 1.35 -3.50
N VAL A 46 0.69 0.35 -2.71
CA VAL A 46 0.41 -1.05 -3.07
C VAL A 46 -0.44 -1.71 -1.99
N TRP A 47 -1.45 -2.43 -2.44
CA TRP A 47 -2.29 -3.30 -1.64
C TRP A 47 -1.93 -4.76 -1.94
N VAL A 48 -1.67 -5.53 -0.90
CA VAL A 48 -1.43 -6.97 -1.01
C VAL A 48 -2.50 -7.69 -0.20
N LYS A 49 -3.09 -8.72 -0.79
CA LYS A 49 -4.08 -9.54 -0.12
C LYS A 49 -3.68 -11.01 -0.10
N SER A 50 -4.14 -11.72 0.93
CA SER A 50 -4.05 -13.16 1.02
C SER A 50 -5.36 -13.72 1.52
N GLN A 51 -5.88 -14.71 0.81
CA GLN A 51 -7.16 -15.37 1.14
C GLN A 51 -6.97 -16.80 1.67
N ASP A 52 -5.73 -17.22 1.90
CA ASP A 52 -5.38 -18.58 2.30
C ASP A 52 -4.43 -18.65 3.50
N GLY A 53 -4.57 -17.67 4.40
CA GLY A 53 -3.78 -17.64 5.63
C GLY A 53 -2.32 -17.27 5.45
N GLY A 54 -1.99 -16.54 4.38
CA GLY A 54 -0.61 -16.11 4.13
C GLY A 54 0.22 -17.10 3.34
N LYS A 55 -0.41 -18.04 2.65
CA LYS A 55 0.30 -18.99 1.77
C LYS A 55 0.59 -18.36 0.41
N ARG A 56 -0.38 -17.61 -0.13
CA ARG A 56 -0.23 -16.87 -1.39
C ARG A 56 -0.63 -15.41 -1.19
N PHE A 57 0.07 -14.54 -1.90
CA PHE A 57 -0.16 -13.09 -1.86
C PHE A 57 -0.41 -12.57 -3.28
N GLU A 58 -1.41 -11.73 -3.43
CA GLU A 58 -1.72 -11.03 -4.66
C GLU A 58 -1.50 -9.54 -4.45
N GLN A 59 -0.73 -8.92 -5.33
CA GLN A 59 -0.32 -7.52 -5.21
C GLN A 59 -0.98 -6.67 -6.27
N GLN A 60 -1.46 -5.50 -5.87
CA GLN A 60 -2.08 -4.51 -6.77
C GLN A 60 -1.60 -3.11 -6.42
N CYS A 61 -1.14 -2.37 -7.41
CA CYS A 61 -0.89 -0.94 -7.28
C CYS A 61 -2.23 -0.21 -7.29
N ILE A 62 -2.50 0.60 -6.28
CA ILE A 62 -3.78 1.29 -6.13
C ILE A 62 -3.68 2.80 -6.32
N SER A 63 -2.48 3.36 -6.34
CA SER A 63 -2.30 4.76 -6.71
C SER A 63 -2.37 4.93 -8.22
N THR A 64 -3.07 5.96 -8.70
CA THR A 64 -3.29 6.17 -10.13
C THR A 64 -2.04 6.62 -10.85
N LYS A 65 -1.14 7.30 -10.14
CA LYS A 65 0.16 7.73 -10.65
C LYS A 65 1.16 7.80 -9.51
N PRO A 66 2.45 7.63 -9.79
CA PRO A 66 3.47 7.75 -8.77
C PRO A 66 3.61 9.18 -8.26
N PHE A 67 4.23 9.33 -7.11
CA PHE A 67 4.62 10.61 -6.55
C PHE A 67 6.04 10.51 -6.00
N VAL A 68 6.68 11.67 -5.77
CA VAL A 68 8.05 11.72 -5.27
C VAL A 68 8.07 12.45 -3.92
N PRO A 69 8.19 11.72 -2.80
CA PRO A 69 8.38 12.36 -1.50
C PRO A 69 9.72 13.11 -1.48
N THR A 70 9.71 14.29 -0.89
CA THR A 70 10.93 15.09 -0.75
C THR A 70 11.34 15.17 0.72
N ALA A 71 12.65 15.24 0.98
CA ALA A 71 13.18 15.32 2.33
C ALA A 71 12.79 16.63 3.04
N LYS A 72 12.39 17.65 2.29
CA LYS A 72 12.05 18.97 2.83
C LYS A 72 10.63 19.08 3.35
N ILE A 73 9.75 18.15 2.96
CA ILE A 73 8.34 18.21 3.33
C ILE A 73 7.94 16.89 3.95
N PHE A 74 7.47 16.96 5.18
CA PHE A 74 6.96 15.81 5.91
C PHE A 74 5.59 15.44 5.35
N PHE A 75 5.43 14.22 4.83
CA PHE A 75 4.15 13.79 4.29
C PHE A 75 3.40 12.79 5.19
N GLY A 76 3.88 12.60 6.42
CA GLY A 76 3.21 11.82 7.45
C GLY A 76 3.95 10.54 7.82
N ASP A 77 3.58 9.97 8.96
CA ASP A 77 4.13 8.72 9.51
C ASP A 77 3.18 7.54 9.39
N TYR A 78 1.92 7.78 9.04
CA TYR A 78 0.88 6.78 9.18
C TYR A 78 0.06 6.63 7.90
N ILE A 79 -0.20 5.38 7.56
CA ILE A 79 -1.25 4.99 6.63
C ILE A 79 -2.13 3.98 7.35
N SER A 80 -3.32 3.72 6.82
CA SER A 80 -4.25 2.82 7.47
C SER A 80 -5.02 2.03 6.43
N ILE A 81 -5.55 0.89 6.86
CA ILE A 81 -6.41 0.06 6.02
C ILE A 81 -7.45 -0.63 6.92
N ALA A 82 -8.68 -0.65 6.47
CA ALA A 82 -9.76 -1.36 7.13
C ALA A 82 -10.40 -2.34 6.14
N ALA A 83 -10.92 -3.45 6.66
CA ALA A 83 -11.57 -4.46 5.83
C ALA A 83 -12.77 -5.03 6.56
N VAL A 84 -13.93 -5.03 5.89
CA VAL A 84 -15.18 -5.56 6.42
C VAL A 84 -15.97 -6.21 5.28
N LYS A 85 -16.24 -7.51 5.42
CA LYS A 85 -17.09 -8.27 4.47
C LYS A 85 -16.69 -8.06 3.01
N GLY A 86 -15.41 -8.12 2.73
CA GLY A 86 -14.86 -7.97 1.39
C GLY A 86 -14.75 -6.54 0.88
N HIS A 87 -15.12 -5.54 1.69
CA HIS A 87 -14.87 -4.13 1.40
C HIS A 87 -13.57 -3.69 2.06
N ILE A 88 -12.65 -3.19 1.29
CA ILE A 88 -11.34 -2.77 1.77
C ILE A 88 -11.19 -1.27 1.52
N VAL A 89 -10.89 -0.53 2.57
CA VAL A 89 -10.74 0.93 2.51
C VAL A 89 -9.35 1.31 3.03
N PRO A 90 -8.40 1.55 2.14
CA PRO A 90 -7.10 2.09 2.51
C PRO A 90 -7.15 3.61 2.60
N VAL A 91 -6.28 4.18 3.42
CA VAL A 91 -6.09 5.63 3.52
C VAL A 91 -4.59 5.89 3.49
N TRP A 92 -4.15 6.76 2.60
CA TRP A 92 -2.73 7.10 2.47
C TRP A 92 -2.55 8.58 2.17
N VAL A 93 -1.33 9.05 2.32
CA VAL A 93 -0.93 10.42 2.01
C VAL A 93 -0.04 10.38 0.77
N ARG A 94 -0.20 11.35 -0.10
CA ARG A 94 0.74 11.59 -1.20
C ARG A 94 1.19 13.04 -1.21
N LEU A 95 2.36 13.24 -1.77
CA LEU A 95 2.98 14.56 -1.89
C LEU A 95 3.10 14.91 -3.36
N ASP A 96 2.41 15.95 -3.78
CA ASP A 96 2.45 16.46 -5.15
C ASP A 96 2.78 17.95 -5.13
N GLN A 97 3.84 18.33 -5.84
CA GLN A 97 4.26 19.74 -5.95
C GLN A 97 4.33 20.46 -4.60
N GLY A 98 4.92 19.78 -3.59
CA GLY A 98 5.07 20.33 -2.26
C GLY A 98 3.80 20.32 -1.40
N ARG A 99 2.73 19.68 -1.83
CA ARG A 99 1.48 19.61 -1.09
C ARG A 99 1.14 18.18 -0.70
N ALA A 100 0.90 17.97 0.58
CA ALA A 100 0.40 16.70 1.09
C ALA A 100 -1.12 16.65 0.93
N SER A 101 -1.63 15.53 0.44
CA SER A 101 -3.06 15.29 0.31
C SER A 101 -3.40 13.88 0.79
N LEU A 102 -4.62 13.73 1.30
CA LEU A 102 -5.12 12.48 1.85
C LEU A 102 -5.98 11.78 0.80
N TRP A 103 -5.70 10.52 0.56
CA TRP A 103 -6.35 9.71 -0.47
C TRP A 103 -6.94 8.43 0.12
N THR A 104 -7.99 7.97 -0.51
CA THR A 104 -8.63 6.69 -0.19
C THR A 104 -9.13 6.04 -1.47
N ALA A 105 -9.49 4.77 -1.36
CA ALA A 105 -10.10 4.02 -2.45
C ALA A 105 -11.13 3.05 -1.87
N ASN A 106 -12.07 2.64 -2.69
CA ASN A 106 -12.97 1.55 -2.36
C ASN A 106 -12.53 0.32 -3.15
N LEU A 107 -11.97 -0.64 -2.44
CA LEU A 107 -11.49 -1.88 -3.03
C LEU A 107 -12.41 -3.02 -2.64
N ASN A 108 -12.58 -3.96 -3.52
CA ASN A 108 -13.38 -5.15 -3.26
C ASN A 108 -12.52 -6.38 -3.47
N LEU A 109 -12.72 -7.36 -2.58
CA LEU A 109 -12.00 -8.62 -2.65
C LEU A 109 -12.45 -9.46 -3.85
N LYS A 110 -13.64 -9.26 -4.29
CA LYS A 110 -14.26 -10.01 -5.38
C LYS A 110 -14.19 -9.27 -6.71
#